data_ceb91773097b88a938ca89c0fd190f0e
#
_entry.id   ceb91773097b88a938ca89c0fd190f0e
#
_cell.length_a   1.000
_cell.length_b   1.000
_cell.length_c   1.000
_cell.angle_alpha   90.00
_cell.angle_beta   90.00
_cell.angle_gamma   90.00
#
_symmetry.space_group_name_H-M   'P 1'
#
loop_
_entity.id
_entity.type
_entity.pdbx_description
1 polymer ?
#
loop_
_entity_poly.entity_id
_entity_poly.type
_entity_poly.pdbx_seq_one_letter_code
_entity_poly.pdbx_strand_id
1 'polypeptide(L)'
;MHQSKRHQCLSNEWYFIGWVTIAAPVESPPSKIPEEYQWHHKVFSKEQSQWLPNHSIWDHAIELLPRAPNSLPGWLLPLNLEEKAEIHKFVQEHLNQGMIHISKSPYAANFFFIKKKDGKLWPVQDYHPLNKWTKKNKNVSPLINQVINHLSGCTLFTTVDICWGYNNIRIKEGDEWKAAFLTPEGLFKPTVMFFGLTNSLATFQTMMNAIFHQEVGEGWLSVYMDDMAIHMARLLHESEEQHIKQHQTYVHRVLMKLEENDLYLKPEKCKFEKEEIKYLGVIVGKNHLRMSPKKLQGVADWPIPKTPTDIWWFLGFTGYYCYFVLNYSSIARPPLDLTKKTTPWHWGEWQLKAFKELKTQMCSSLVLTQPNFNKWFILQVDASAYGMGAILSQEGDPTNLTPTLTLWTKPMLHPVAYYSATFTATEWNYNIYEWELLAIMKALAHWRPYLGWMKVSFIIWTDHANLQY
;
A
#
# COMPACT_ATOMS: atom_id res chain seq x y z
N MET A 1 -15.64 24.19 39.73
CA MET A 1 -16.21 22.92 39.25
C MET A 1 -16.78 23.11 37.87
N HIS A 2 -15.99 22.89 36.84
CA HIS A 2 -16.49 22.77 35.47
C HIS A 2 -15.82 21.55 34.85
N GLN A 3 -16.60 20.49 34.74
CA GLN A 3 -16.21 19.26 34.06
C GLN A 3 -16.20 19.48 32.54
N SER A 4 -15.05 19.40 31.95
CA SER A 4 -14.86 19.30 30.50
C SER A 4 -15.37 17.94 30.03
N LYS A 5 -16.49 17.89 29.36
CA LYS A 5 -16.94 16.71 28.63
C LYS A 5 -16.05 16.52 27.42
N ARG A 6 -15.16 15.54 27.48
CA ARG A 6 -14.50 14.98 26.29
C ARG A 6 -15.55 14.24 25.47
N HIS A 7 -15.83 14.75 24.28
CA HIS A 7 -16.61 14.01 23.30
C HIS A 7 -15.80 12.79 22.82
N GLN A 8 -16.28 11.62 23.20
CA GLN A 8 -15.87 10.35 22.61
C GLN A 8 -16.42 10.30 21.17
N CYS A 9 -15.55 10.42 20.19
CA CYS A 9 -15.84 9.97 18.84
C CYS A 9 -15.78 8.44 18.82
N LEU A 10 -16.94 7.80 18.95
CA LEU A 10 -17.11 6.38 18.70
C LEU A 10 -17.69 6.23 17.29
N SER A 11 -16.87 5.88 16.32
CA SER A 11 -17.32 5.20 15.12
C SER A 11 -16.26 4.21 14.66
N ASN A 12 -16.63 2.94 14.65
CA ASN A 12 -15.84 1.76 14.33
C ASN A 12 -15.69 1.55 12.82
N GLU A 13 -15.25 2.55 12.07
CA GLU A 13 -14.87 2.34 10.67
C GLU A 13 -13.64 3.18 10.37
N TRP A 14 -12.48 2.68 10.83
CA TRP A 14 -11.21 3.23 10.42
C TRP A 14 -10.81 2.61 9.09
N TYR A 15 -11.15 3.28 8.00
CA TYR A 15 -10.46 3.04 6.75
C TYR A 15 -9.05 3.58 6.90
N PHE A 16 -8.08 2.73 6.62
CA PHE A 16 -6.65 3.04 6.62
C PHE A 16 -6.37 4.13 5.59
N ILE A 17 -6.49 5.40 5.99
CA ILE A 17 -6.15 6.54 5.17
C ILE A 17 -4.74 6.97 5.57
N GLY A 18 -3.79 6.63 4.74
CA GLY A 18 -2.49 7.26 4.76
C GLY A 18 -1.38 6.47 5.42
N TRP A 19 -0.49 6.06 4.61
CA TRP A 19 0.83 5.59 4.96
C TRP A 19 1.57 6.68 5.73
N VAL A 20 1.79 6.46 7.03
CA VAL A 20 2.71 7.29 7.80
C VAL A 20 4.12 6.96 7.32
N THR A 21 4.58 7.65 6.30
CA THR A 21 5.98 7.55 5.88
C THR A 21 6.85 8.17 6.96
N ILE A 22 7.61 7.34 7.67
CA ILE A 22 8.65 7.82 8.58
C ILE A 22 9.70 8.51 7.73
N ALA A 23 9.79 9.83 7.84
CA ALA A 23 10.70 10.64 7.07
C ALA A 23 12.15 10.24 7.36
N ALA A 24 12.91 10.09 6.29
CA ALA A 24 14.34 9.92 6.34
C ALA A 24 15.05 11.26 6.54
N PRO A 25 16.18 11.32 7.23
CA PRO A 25 17.07 12.44 7.13
C PRO A 25 17.79 12.47 5.77
N VAL A 26 18.00 13.70 5.31
CA VAL A 26 18.86 14.12 4.21
C VAL A 26 18.45 13.67 2.81
N GLU A 27 17.93 14.64 2.09
CA GLU A 27 17.75 14.66 0.66
C GLU A 27 19.06 14.31 -0.06
N SER A 28 19.04 13.19 -0.78
CA SER A 28 19.91 13.09 -1.93
C SER A 28 19.50 14.21 -2.91
N PRO A 29 20.46 14.88 -3.57
CA PRO A 29 20.15 15.92 -4.54
C PRO A 29 19.14 15.36 -5.57
N PRO A 30 18.29 16.22 -6.18
CA PRO A 30 17.28 15.79 -7.12
C PRO A 30 17.96 14.93 -8.17
N SER A 31 17.49 13.70 -8.32
CA SER A 31 18.05 12.78 -9.30
C SER A 31 17.89 13.47 -10.66
N LYS A 32 19.01 13.87 -11.28
CA LYS A 32 18.99 14.43 -12.62
C LYS A 32 18.33 13.39 -13.51
N ILE A 33 17.30 13.81 -14.24
CA ILE A 33 16.66 12.98 -15.25
C ILE A 33 17.74 12.53 -16.21
N PRO A 34 17.90 11.23 -16.47
CA PRO A 34 18.88 10.75 -17.46
C PRO A 34 18.70 11.43 -18.80
N GLU A 35 19.80 11.62 -19.54
CA GLU A 35 19.79 12.35 -20.80
C GLU A 35 18.80 11.75 -21.80
N GLU A 36 18.65 10.45 -21.81
CA GLU A 36 17.73 9.70 -22.65
C GLU A 36 16.28 10.13 -22.51
N TYR A 37 15.86 10.63 -21.31
CA TYR A 37 14.47 11.00 -21.04
C TYR A 37 14.21 12.51 -20.99
N GLN A 38 15.23 13.35 -21.20
CA GLN A 38 15.13 14.81 -21.09
C GLN A 38 14.19 15.44 -22.12
N TRP A 39 14.01 14.81 -23.27
CA TRP A 39 13.10 15.31 -24.29
C TRP A 39 11.62 15.22 -23.91
N HIS A 40 11.25 14.42 -22.88
CA HIS A 40 9.93 14.42 -22.24
C HIS A 40 9.80 15.54 -21.20
N HIS A 41 10.36 16.72 -21.46
CA HIS A 41 10.39 17.83 -20.51
C HIS A 41 9.00 18.26 -20.01
N LYS A 42 7.95 18.08 -20.83
CA LYS A 42 6.56 18.38 -20.46
C LYS A 42 6.14 17.59 -19.22
N VAL A 43 6.39 16.28 -19.19
CA VAL A 43 5.99 15.40 -18.06
C VAL A 43 6.67 15.81 -16.74
N PHE A 44 7.86 16.40 -16.82
CA PHE A 44 8.63 16.82 -15.66
C PHE A 44 8.45 18.30 -15.30
N SER A 45 7.56 19.01 -16.00
CA SER A 45 7.32 20.44 -15.74
C SER A 45 6.47 20.65 -14.51
N LYS A 46 7.06 21.24 -13.48
CA LYS A 46 6.35 21.63 -12.25
C LYS A 46 5.30 22.71 -12.53
N GLU A 47 5.59 23.63 -13.44
CA GLU A 47 4.67 24.72 -13.79
C GLU A 47 3.40 24.18 -14.45
N GLN A 48 3.55 23.30 -15.43
CA GLN A 48 2.41 22.68 -16.11
C GLN A 48 1.59 21.77 -15.19
N SER A 49 2.23 21.12 -14.20
CA SER A 49 1.52 20.30 -13.22
C SER A 49 0.57 21.08 -12.29
N GLN A 50 0.63 22.41 -12.30
CA GLN A 50 -0.20 23.29 -11.48
C GLN A 50 -1.43 23.83 -12.23
N TRP A 51 -1.58 23.48 -13.49
CA TRP A 51 -2.72 23.92 -14.30
C TRP A 51 -3.95 23.09 -14.00
N LEU A 52 -5.11 23.72 -14.13
CA LEU A 52 -6.38 23.04 -13.98
C LEU A 52 -6.57 22.01 -15.10
N PRO A 53 -6.75 20.71 -14.80
CA PRO A 53 -6.96 19.70 -15.82
C PRO A 53 -8.28 19.94 -16.59
N ASN A 54 -8.35 19.49 -17.82
CA ASN A 54 -9.57 19.51 -18.62
C ASN A 54 -10.59 18.49 -18.09
N HIS A 55 -11.87 18.73 -18.35
CA HIS A 55 -12.91 17.74 -18.13
C HIS A 55 -12.70 16.52 -19.03
N SER A 56 -12.96 15.35 -18.50
CA SER A 56 -12.74 14.08 -19.18
C SER A 56 -13.83 13.07 -18.84
N ILE A 57 -13.81 11.92 -19.51
CA ILE A 57 -14.70 10.80 -19.18
C ILE A 57 -14.45 10.22 -17.77
N TRP A 58 -13.32 10.58 -17.14
CA TRP A 58 -12.92 10.16 -15.80
C TRP A 58 -13.37 11.10 -14.70
N ASP A 59 -14.14 12.14 -15.02
CA ASP A 59 -14.62 13.11 -14.04
C ASP A 59 -15.30 12.41 -12.86
N HIS A 60 -14.90 12.84 -11.66
CA HIS A 60 -15.35 12.23 -10.41
C HIS A 60 -16.79 12.64 -10.07
N ALA A 61 -17.72 11.71 -10.19
CA ALA A 61 -19.10 11.91 -9.79
C ALA A 61 -19.28 11.68 -8.28
N ILE A 62 -20.02 12.57 -7.62
CA ILE A 62 -20.42 12.44 -6.22
C ILE A 62 -21.91 12.07 -6.18
N GLU A 63 -22.20 10.78 -6.31
CA GLU A 63 -23.57 10.27 -6.26
C GLU A 63 -24.04 10.16 -4.80
N LEU A 64 -25.11 10.88 -4.47
CA LEU A 64 -25.69 10.83 -3.14
C LEU A 64 -26.73 9.70 -3.02
N LEU A 65 -26.83 9.15 -1.82
CA LEU A 65 -27.89 8.20 -1.47
C LEU A 65 -29.26 8.90 -1.43
N PRO A 66 -30.38 8.21 -1.74
CA PRO A 66 -31.72 8.83 -1.81
C PRO A 66 -32.18 9.54 -0.52
N ARG A 67 -31.59 9.21 0.63
CA ARG A 67 -31.90 9.80 1.94
C ARG A 67 -30.86 10.81 2.41
N ALA A 68 -30.00 11.30 1.51
CA ALA A 68 -29.03 12.33 1.85
C ALA A 68 -29.73 13.61 2.32
N PRO A 69 -29.27 14.25 3.39
CA PRO A 69 -29.86 15.47 3.89
C PRO A 69 -29.66 16.61 2.88
N ASN A 70 -30.57 17.58 2.87
CA ASN A 70 -30.48 18.76 2.01
C ASN A 70 -29.32 19.70 2.40
N SER A 71 -28.78 19.55 3.61
CA SER A 71 -27.72 20.39 4.16
C SER A 71 -26.79 19.55 5.04
N LEU A 72 -25.49 19.79 4.90
CA LEU A 72 -24.43 19.26 5.77
C LEU A 72 -23.62 20.46 6.26
N PRO A 73 -24.02 21.08 7.39
CA PRO A 73 -23.33 22.27 7.90
C PRO A 73 -21.95 21.89 8.43
N GLY A 74 -20.95 22.69 8.07
CA GLY A 74 -19.63 22.66 8.67
C GLY A 74 -19.51 23.73 9.76
N TRP A 75 -18.43 23.65 10.52
CA TRP A 75 -18.06 24.67 11.50
C TRP A 75 -16.59 25.02 11.36
N LEU A 76 -16.26 26.25 11.73
CA LEU A 76 -14.88 26.73 11.75
C LEU A 76 -14.15 26.14 12.94
N LEU A 77 -12.98 25.57 12.68
CA LEU A 77 -12.07 25.12 13.72
C LEU A 77 -11.13 26.27 14.13
N PRO A 78 -10.77 26.40 15.42
CA PRO A 78 -9.81 27.40 15.85
C PRO A 78 -8.44 27.15 15.20
N LEU A 79 -7.87 28.17 14.56
CA LEU A 79 -6.57 28.12 13.92
C LEU A 79 -5.57 29.02 14.65
N ASN A 80 -4.34 28.57 14.78
CA ASN A 80 -3.24 29.40 15.24
C ASN A 80 -2.74 30.37 14.15
N LEU A 81 -1.79 31.25 14.46
CA LEU A 81 -1.30 32.25 13.51
C LEU A 81 -0.60 31.65 12.30
N GLU A 82 0.15 30.57 12.47
CA GLU A 82 0.85 29.86 11.40
C GLU A 82 -0.17 29.20 10.45
N GLU A 83 -1.18 28.53 11.00
CA GLU A 83 -2.26 27.91 10.23
C GLU A 83 -3.09 28.95 9.46
N LYS A 84 -3.32 30.15 10.05
CA LYS A 84 -4.02 31.25 9.34
C LYS A 84 -3.24 31.77 8.14
N ALA A 85 -1.92 31.89 8.26
CA ALA A 85 -1.06 32.30 7.14
C ALA A 85 -1.06 31.24 6.03
N GLU A 86 -0.98 29.95 6.41
CA GLU A 86 -0.95 28.86 5.44
C GLU A 86 -2.29 28.67 4.73
N ILE A 87 -3.44 28.88 5.41
CA ILE A 87 -4.75 28.81 4.76
C ILE A 87 -4.95 29.94 3.77
N HIS A 88 -4.48 31.15 4.10
CA HIS A 88 -4.52 32.28 3.16
C HIS A 88 -3.77 31.96 1.88
N LYS A 89 -2.56 31.47 2.02
CA LYS A 89 -1.73 31.04 0.88
C LYS A 89 -2.43 29.92 0.08
N PHE A 90 -2.93 28.90 0.74
CA PHE A 90 -3.65 27.80 0.11
C PHE A 90 -4.85 28.29 -0.70
N VAL A 91 -5.68 29.16 -0.11
CA VAL A 91 -6.88 29.69 -0.78
C VAL A 91 -6.51 30.53 -2.00
N GLN A 92 -5.53 31.43 -1.87
CA GLN A 92 -5.09 32.30 -2.98
C GLN A 92 -4.48 31.49 -4.14
N GLU A 93 -3.60 30.53 -3.82
CA GLU A 93 -2.98 29.68 -4.83
C GLU A 93 -4.04 28.88 -5.62
N HIS A 94 -4.98 28.23 -4.92
CA HIS A 94 -5.99 27.40 -5.56
C HIS A 94 -7.08 28.18 -6.28
N LEU A 95 -7.43 29.40 -5.82
CA LEU A 95 -8.30 30.31 -6.55
C LEU A 95 -7.65 30.76 -7.87
N ASN A 96 -6.38 31.16 -7.82
CA ASN A 96 -5.64 31.60 -8.99
C ASN A 96 -5.47 30.48 -10.04
N GLN A 97 -5.35 29.23 -9.59
CA GLN A 97 -5.28 28.04 -10.44
C GLN A 97 -6.66 27.56 -10.92
N GLY A 98 -7.75 28.12 -10.42
CA GLY A 98 -9.11 27.66 -10.72
C GLY A 98 -9.49 26.33 -10.10
N MET A 99 -8.67 25.80 -9.17
CA MET A 99 -8.91 24.52 -8.50
C MET A 99 -9.99 24.60 -7.41
N ILE A 100 -10.31 25.82 -6.96
CA ILE A 100 -11.43 26.07 -6.07
C ILE A 100 -12.18 27.33 -6.52
N HIS A 101 -13.47 27.42 -6.21
CA HIS A 101 -14.31 28.60 -6.46
C HIS A 101 -15.12 28.94 -5.21
N ILE A 102 -15.49 30.24 -5.07
CA ILE A 102 -16.40 30.69 -4.02
C ILE A 102 -17.75 29.95 -4.16
N SER A 103 -18.31 29.53 -3.05
CA SER A 103 -19.52 28.70 -3.02
C SER A 103 -20.62 29.30 -2.14
N LYS A 104 -21.86 28.93 -2.45
CA LYS A 104 -23.06 29.12 -1.61
C LYS A 104 -23.71 27.78 -1.28
N SER A 105 -22.93 26.70 -1.29
CA SER A 105 -23.41 25.34 -1.06
C SER A 105 -24.07 25.20 0.32
N PRO A 106 -25.16 24.41 0.44
CA PRO A 106 -25.70 23.99 1.72
C PRO A 106 -24.81 22.91 2.41
N TYR A 107 -23.81 22.38 1.69
CA TYR A 107 -22.82 21.43 2.23
C TYR A 107 -21.52 22.17 2.53
N ALA A 108 -20.92 21.84 3.69
CA ALA A 108 -19.64 22.40 4.08
C ALA A 108 -18.84 21.37 4.88
N ALA A 109 -17.73 20.91 4.33
CA ALA A 109 -16.76 20.13 5.08
C ALA A 109 -15.92 21.03 6.00
N ASN A 110 -15.51 20.52 7.15
CA ASN A 110 -14.57 21.23 8.02
C ASN A 110 -13.18 21.22 7.41
N PHE A 111 -12.42 22.28 7.59
CA PHE A 111 -11.05 22.40 7.13
C PHE A 111 -10.11 22.46 8.32
N PHE A 112 -9.00 21.72 8.28
CA PHE A 112 -7.97 21.72 9.32
C PHE A 112 -6.60 21.34 8.75
N PHE A 113 -5.55 21.50 9.56
CA PHE A 113 -4.21 21.12 9.18
C PHE A 113 -3.72 19.92 9.99
N ILE A 114 -2.96 19.06 9.31
CA ILE A 114 -2.19 17.98 9.93
C ILE A 114 -0.71 18.33 9.79
N LYS A 115 0.03 18.32 10.89
CA LYS A 115 1.50 18.48 10.85
C LYS A 115 2.15 17.21 10.30
N LYS A 116 2.88 17.36 9.21
CA LYS A 116 3.75 16.30 8.70
C LYS A 116 4.98 16.16 9.60
N LYS A 117 5.74 15.08 9.46
CA LYS A 117 6.96 14.82 10.22
C LYS A 117 8.08 15.84 9.97
N ASP A 118 8.09 16.45 8.79
CA ASP A 118 8.97 17.56 8.41
C ASP A 118 8.52 18.91 8.97
N GLY A 119 7.48 18.93 9.81
CA GLY A 119 6.90 20.12 10.42
C GLY A 119 5.94 20.90 9.52
N LYS A 120 5.86 20.60 8.22
CA LYS A 120 4.97 21.30 7.28
C LYS A 120 3.51 21.01 7.58
N LEU A 121 2.67 22.03 7.43
CA LEU A 121 1.23 21.91 7.54
C LEU A 121 0.66 21.29 6.26
N TRP A 122 -0.22 20.31 6.44
CA TRP A 122 -0.93 19.66 5.34
C TRP A 122 -2.43 19.98 5.45
N PRO A 123 -3.03 20.66 4.45
CA PRO A 123 -4.43 20.98 4.46
C PRO A 123 -5.29 19.72 4.25
N VAL A 124 -6.34 19.58 5.05
CA VAL A 124 -7.26 18.44 5.01
C VAL A 124 -8.70 18.95 5.15
N GLN A 125 -9.57 18.40 4.34
CA GLN A 125 -11.01 18.61 4.43
C GLN A 125 -11.66 17.36 5.04
N ASP A 126 -12.51 17.54 6.05
CA ASP A 126 -13.26 16.45 6.68
C ASP A 126 -14.50 16.08 5.86
N TYR A 127 -14.33 15.16 4.94
CA TYR A 127 -15.43 14.64 4.13
C TYR A 127 -16.18 13.46 4.77
N HIS A 128 -15.92 13.08 6.02
CA HIS A 128 -16.65 11.98 6.67
C HIS A 128 -18.17 12.16 6.65
N PRO A 129 -18.73 13.37 6.93
CA PRO A 129 -20.17 13.59 6.84
C PRO A 129 -20.73 13.37 5.42
N LEU A 130 -20.03 13.85 4.38
CA LEU A 130 -20.39 13.65 2.98
C LEU A 130 -20.26 12.17 2.59
N ASN A 131 -19.15 11.54 2.94
CA ASN A 131 -18.84 10.15 2.60
C ASN A 131 -19.88 9.15 3.14
N LYS A 132 -20.53 9.48 4.27
CA LYS A 132 -21.62 8.69 4.84
C LYS A 132 -22.83 8.63 3.89
N TRP A 133 -23.05 9.67 3.11
CA TRP A 133 -24.17 9.81 2.20
C TRP A 133 -23.79 9.60 0.72
N THR A 134 -22.54 9.38 0.44
CA THR A 134 -22.06 9.09 -0.92
C THR A 134 -22.19 7.59 -1.21
N LYS A 135 -22.74 7.25 -2.37
CA LYS A 135 -22.83 5.87 -2.87
C LYS A 135 -21.43 5.35 -3.13
N LYS A 136 -21.07 4.27 -2.44
CA LYS A 136 -19.73 3.68 -2.54
C LYS A 136 -19.56 2.92 -3.86
N ASN A 137 -18.49 3.22 -4.58
CA ASN A 137 -18.06 2.46 -5.75
C ASN A 137 -17.39 1.17 -5.27
N LYS A 138 -17.76 0.04 -5.89
CA LYS A 138 -17.19 -1.29 -5.58
C LYS A 138 -15.99 -1.66 -6.46
N ASN A 139 -15.40 -0.69 -7.15
CA ASN A 139 -14.21 -0.95 -7.95
C ASN A 139 -13.09 -1.48 -7.04
N VAL A 140 -12.51 -2.59 -7.45
CA VAL A 140 -11.51 -3.31 -6.66
C VAL A 140 -10.13 -2.74 -6.98
N SER A 141 -9.46 -2.20 -5.96
CA SER A 141 -8.02 -1.93 -6.07
C SER A 141 -7.25 -3.25 -6.23
N PRO A 142 -6.17 -3.29 -7.02
CA PRO A 142 -5.34 -4.48 -7.14
C PRO A 142 -4.84 -4.94 -5.76
N LEU A 143 -4.71 -6.23 -5.56
CA LEU A 143 -4.07 -6.74 -4.34
C LEU A 143 -2.57 -6.45 -4.37
N ILE A 144 -2.07 -5.77 -3.34
CA ILE A 144 -0.66 -5.34 -3.26
C ILE A 144 0.31 -6.51 -3.50
N ASN A 145 0.03 -7.68 -2.91
CA ASN A 145 0.86 -8.86 -3.10
C ASN A 145 0.89 -9.33 -4.57
N GLN A 146 -0.22 -9.24 -5.30
CA GLN A 146 -0.24 -9.58 -6.72
C GLN A 146 0.60 -8.60 -7.53
N VAL A 147 0.50 -7.30 -7.23
CA VAL A 147 1.31 -6.27 -7.89
C VAL A 147 2.81 -6.48 -7.63
N ILE A 148 3.20 -6.82 -6.39
CA ILE A 148 4.60 -7.13 -6.05
C ILE A 148 5.08 -8.39 -6.78
N ASN A 149 4.22 -9.40 -6.93
CA ASN A 149 4.56 -10.65 -7.62
C ASN A 149 4.85 -10.46 -9.11
N HIS A 150 4.24 -9.45 -9.76
CA HIS A 150 4.56 -9.14 -11.16
C HIS A 150 6.02 -8.69 -11.35
N LEU A 151 6.66 -8.16 -10.29
CA LEU A 151 8.06 -7.76 -10.33
C LEU A 151 9.02 -8.95 -10.13
N SER A 152 8.46 -10.16 -9.96
CA SER A 152 9.26 -11.37 -9.69
C SER A 152 10.13 -11.75 -10.87
N GLY A 153 11.41 -12.05 -10.59
CA GLY A 153 12.41 -12.41 -11.61
C GLY A 153 12.93 -11.24 -12.46
N CYS A 154 12.41 -10.02 -12.23
CA CYS A 154 12.91 -8.83 -12.92
C CYS A 154 14.27 -8.40 -12.37
N THR A 155 15.07 -7.81 -13.25
CA THR A 155 16.45 -7.40 -12.96
C THR A 155 16.67 -5.91 -13.16
N LEU A 156 15.79 -5.24 -13.86
CA LEU A 156 15.86 -3.81 -14.14
C LEU A 156 14.52 -3.14 -13.87
N PHE A 157 14.56 -2.02 -13.18
CA PHE A 157 13.38 -1.33 -12.69
C PHE A 157 13.47 0.17 -12.89
N THR A 158 12.35 0.79 -13.26
CA THR A 158 12.14 2.24 -13.19
C THR A 158 10.89 2.52 -12.40
N THR A 159 10.94 3.44 -11.43
CA THR A 159 9.75 3.89 -10.69
C THR A 159 9.48 5.35 -10.97
N VAL A 160 8.22 5.68 -11.16
CA VAL A 160 7.74 7.05 -11.36
C VAL A 160 6.60 7.37 -10.39
N ASP A 161 6.58 8.61 -9.88
CA ASP A 161 5.58 9.13 -8.91
C ASP A 161 4.82 10.29 -9.55
N ILE A 162 3.51 10.16 -9.68
CA ILE A 162 2.67 11.17 -10.32
C ILE A 162 2.49 12.38 -9.40
N CYS A 163 2.65 13.58 -9.96
CA CYS A 163 2.33 14.83 -9.28
C CYS A 163 0.84 14.96 -9.04
N TRP A 164 0.45 15.35 -7.81
CA TRP A 164 -0.93 15.75 -7.51
C TRP A 164 -2.00 14.73 -7.95
N GLY A 165 -1.71 13.43 -7.89
CA GLY A 165 -2.48 12.35 -8.47
C GLY A 165 -4.01 12.59 -8.51
N TYR A 166 -4.64 12.89 -7.36
CA TYR A 166 -6.08 13.14 -7.30
C TYR A 166 -6.51 14.46 -7.94
N ASN A 167 -5.71 15.52 -7.82
CA ASN A 167 -6.02 16.83 -8.38
C ASN A 167 -5.97 16.83 -9.92
N ASN A 168 -5.42 15.77 -10.55
CA ASN A 168 -5.45 15.61 -12.02
C ASN A 168 -6.84 15.17 -12.54
N ILE A 169 -7.81 14.93 -11.67
CA ILE A 169 -9.16 14.56 -12.07
C ILE A 169 -10.15 15.64 -11.61
N ARG A 170 -10.96 16.12 -12.56
CA ARG A 170 -12.04 17.06 -12.27
C ARG A 170 -13.15 16.40 -11.47
N ILE A 171 -13.84 17.18 -10.64
CA ILE A 171 -15.16 16.78 -10.15
C ILE A 171 -16.13 16.98 -11.31
N LYS A 172 -17.06 16.03 -11.47
CA LYS A 172 -18.11 16.10 -12.50
C LYS A 172 -18.87 17.41 -12.38
N GLU A 173 -19.08 18.06 -13.51
CA GLU A 173 -19.82 19.32 -13.57
C GLU A 173 -21.20 19.18 -12.90
N GLY A 174 -21.51 20.12 -12.02
CA GLY A 174 -22.72 20.09 -11.21
C GLY A 174 -22.63 19.30 -9.91
N ASP A 175 -21.52 18.61 -9.65
CA ASP A 175 -21.28 17.86 -8.39
C ASP A 175 -20.34 18.61 -7.42
N GLU A 176 -19.63 19.65 -7.87
CA GLU A 176 -18.59 20.35 -7.08
C GLU A 176 -19.12 20.92 -5.77
N TRP A 177 -20.38 21.42 -5.77
CA TRP A 177 -21.00 22.02 -4.59
C TRP A 177 -21.13 21.03 -3.41
N LYS A 178 -21.23 19.72 -3.71
CA LYS A 178 -21.34 18.67 -2.69
C LYS A 178 -20.05 18.54 -1.87
N ALA A 179 -18.91 18.84 -2.47
CA ALA A 179 -17.59 18.79 -1.83
C ALA A 179 -17.13 20.14 -1.27
N ALA A 180 -18.05 21.11 -1.10
CA ALA A 180 -17.68 22.42 -0.56
C ALA A 180 -17.10 22.28 0.86
N PHE A 181 -16.18 23.17 1.20
CA PHE A 181 -15.48 23.22 2.48
C PHE A 181 -15.41 24.64 3.04
N LEU A 182 -15.46 24.74 4.36
CA LEU A 182 -15.52 26.02 5.07
C LEU A 182 -14.15 26.38 5.64
N THR A 183 -13.71 27.59 5.34
CA THR A 183 -12.49 28.20 5.89
C THR A 183 -12.81 29.54 6.55
N PRO A 184 -11.91 30.12 7.35
CA PRO A 184 -12.09 31.49 7.86
C PRO A 184 -12.25 32.56 6.78
N GLU A 185 -11.80 32.30 5.55
CA GLU A 185 -11.90 33.22 4.41
C GLU A 185 -13.20 33.06 3.62
N GLY A 186 -13.98 32.04 3.94
CA GLY A 186 -15.25 31.79 3.27
C GLY A 186 -15.53 30.32 2.96
N LEU A 187 -16.60 30.09 2.22
CA LEU A 187 -17.00 28.80 1.72
C LEU A 187 -16.54 28.63 0.28
N PHE A 188 -15.82 27.55 0.01
CA PHE A 188 -15.27 27.23 -1.31
C PHE A 188 -15.74 25.87 -1.79
N LYS A 189 -15.88 25.69 -3.10
CA LYS A 189 -16.12 24.39 -3.74
C LYS A 189 -14.92 24.01 -4.59
N PRO A 190 -14.42 22.78 -4.49
CA PRO A 190 -13.33 22.30 -5.33
C PRO A 190 -13.84 21.96 -6.73
N THR A 191 -13.01 22.19 -7.74
CA THR A 191 -13.27 21.80 -9.14
C THR A 191 -12.53 20.51 -9.51
N VAL A 192 -11.58 20.09 -8.68
CA VAL A 192 -10.79 18.86 -8.79
C VAL A 192 -10.99 17.98 -7.56
N MET A 193 -10.66 16.70 -7.69
CA MET A 193 -10.72 15.82 -6.52
C MET A 193 -9.70 16.23 -5.46
N PHE A 194 -10.15 16.37 -4.22
CA PHE A 194 -9.29 16.47 -3.05
C PHE A 194 -9.19 15.15 -2.29
N PHE A 195 -8.17 15.05 -1.45
CA PHE A 195 -8.02 13.92 -0.54
C PHE A 195 -9.24 13.79 0.40
N GLY A 196 -9.60 12.55 0.71
CA GLY A 196 -10.67 12.26 1.67
C GLY A 196 -12.06 12.06 1.09
N LEU A 197 -12.31 12.35 -0.17
CA LEU A 197 -13.57 12.01 -0.84
C LEU A 197 -13.68 10.49 -1.04
N THR A 198 -14.85 9.93 -0.74
CA THR A 198 -15.18 8.54 -1.08
C THR A 198 -15.07 8.34 -2.59
N ASN A 199 -14.60 7.18 -3.01
CA ASN A 199 -14.40 6.77 -4.40
C ASN A 199 -13.22 7.44 -5.15
N SER A 200 -12.53 8.43 -4.58
CA SER A 200 -11.39 9.07 -5.26
C SER A 200 -10.32 8.06 -5.67
N LEU A 201 -9.97 7.15 -4.76
CA LEU A 201 -9.03 6.04 -5.04
C LEU A 201 -9.50 5.19 -6.22
N ALA A 202 -10.79 4.80 -6.21
CA ALA A 202 -11.38 3.96 -7.25
C ALA A 202 -11.40 4.68 -8.60
N THR A 203 -11.77 5.97 -8.63
CA THR A 203 -11.82 6.78 -9.86
C THR A 203 -10.41 6.91 -10.44
N PHE A 204 -9.42 7.27 -9.62
CA PHE A 204 -8.04 7.43 -10.08
C PHE A 204 -7.45 6.11 -10.60
N GLN A 205 -7.63 5.00 -9.86
CA GLN A 205 -7.15 3.69 -10.30
C GLN A 205 -7.83 3.24 -11.59
N THR A 206 -9.13 3.55 -11.78
CA THR A 206 -9.85 3.22 -13.02
C THR A 206 -9.27 3.97 -14.21
N MET A 207 -8.99 5.28 -14.05
CA MET A 207 -8.33 6.09 -15.07
C MET A 207 -6.95 5.50 -15.43
N MET A 208 -6.12 5.23 -14.43
CA MET A 208 -4.79 4.67 -14.64
C MET A 208 -4.83 3.30 -15.33
N ASN A 209 -5.75 2.43 -14.90
CA ASN A 209 -5.94 1.12 -15.53
C ASN A 209 -6.36 1.23 -17.00
N ALA A 210 -7.15 2.23 -17.35
CA ALA A 210 -7.58 2.43 -18.74
C ALA A 210 -6.46 3.00 -19.61
N ILE A 211 -5.72 4.00 -19.12
CA ILE A 211 -4.58 4.61 -19.83
C ILE A 211 -3.50 3.56 -20.12
N PHE A 212 -3.19 2.72 -19.12
CA PHE A 212 -2.08 1.77 -19.16
C PHE A 212 -2.55 0.31 -19.34
N HIS A 213 -3.77 0.09 -19.82
CA HIS A 213 -4.34 -1.25 -19.97
C HIS A 213 -3.43 -2.21 -20.76
N GLN A 214 -2.84 -1.71 -21.84
CA GLN A 214 -2.00 -2.51 -22.72
C GLN A 214 -0.68 -2.89 -22.02
N GLU A 215 0.01 -1.93 -21.41
CA GLU A 215 1.30 -2.09 -20.76
C GLU A 215 1.23 -3.02 -19.55
N VAL A 216 0.16 -2.88 -18.77
CA VAL A 216 -0.15 -3.80 -17.65
C VAL A 216 -0.49 -5.20 -18.18
N GLY A 217 -1.24 -5.30 -19.28
CA GLY A 217 -1.59 -6.56 -19.93
C GLY A 217 -0.38 -7.27 -20.54
N GLU A 218 0.59 -6.52 -21.07
CA GLU A 218 1.88 -7.03 -21.56
C GLU A 218 2.81 -7.48 -20.41
N GLY A 219 2.52 -7.12 -19.15
CA GLY A 219 3.16 -7.62 -17.95
C GLY A 219 4.48 -6.95 -17.55
N TRP A 220 4.86 -5.81 -18.16
CA TRP A 220 6.09 -5.08 -17.84
C TRP A 220 5.86 -3.75 -17.11
N LEU A 221 4.59 -3.39 -16.88
CA LEU A 221 4.20 -2.23 -16.08
C LEU A 221 3.29 -2.66 -14.93
N SER A 222 3.57 -2.19 -13.75
CA SER A 222 2.72 -2.32 -12.58
C SER A 222 2.26 -0.95 -12.11
N VAL A 223 0.95 -0.77 -11.96
CA VAL A 223 0.32 0.49 -11.55
C VAL A 223 -0.49 0.28 -10.29
N TYR A 224 -0.15 1.01 -9.25
CA TYR A 224 -0.89 1.05 -8.01
C TYR A 224 -1.12 2.50 -7.59
N MET A 225 -2.27 3.06 -7.95
CA MET A 225 -2.57 4.48 -7.80
C MET A 225 -1.51 5.38 -8.48
N ASP A 226 -0.86 6.25 -7.72
CA ASP A 226 0.20 7.16 -8.16
C ASP A 226 1.59 6.51 -8.23
N ASP A 227 1.76 5.33 -7.62
CA ASP A 227 3.01 4.56 -7.67
C ASP A 227 3.04 3.64 -8.91
N MET A 228 3.95 3.89 -9.83
CA MET A 228 4.14 3.07 -11.04
C MET A 228 5.54 2.46 -11.04
N ALA A 229 5.63 1.20 -11.48
CA ALA A 229 6.89 0.49 -11.65
C ALA A 229 6.95 -0.16 -13.03
N ILE A 230 7.91 0.26 -13.84
CA ILE A 230 8.31 -0.39 -15.09
C ILE A 230 9.37 -1.41 -14.72
N HIS A 231 9.19 -2.66 -15.13
CA HIS A 231 10.05 -3.75 -14.70
C HIS A 231 10.28 -4.76 -15.83
N MET A 232 11.45 -5.34 -15.88
CA MET A 232 11.81 -6.29 -16.93
C MET A 232 12.74 -7.39 -16.41
N ALA A 233 12.47 -8.63 -16.80
CA ALA A 233 13.36 -9.76 -16.59
C ALA A 233 14.33 -9.88 -17.77
N ARG A 234 15.60 -10.18 -17.50
CA ARG A 234 16.60 -10.43 -18.54
C ARG A 234 16.40 -11.80 -19.17
N LEU A 235 16.38 -11.87 -20.49
CA LEU A 235 16.32 -13.13 -21.22
C LEU A 235 17.69 -13.81 -21.25
N LEU A 236 17.73 -15.16 -21.35
CA LEU A 236 18.95 -15.97 -21.24
C LEU A 236 20.03 -15.63 -22.28
N HIS A 237 19.63 -15.12 -23.45
CA HIS A 237 20.55 -14.82 -24.57
C HIS A 237 20.66 -13.31 -24.88
N GLU A 238 20.10 -12.48 -24.00
CA GLU A 238 20.08 -11.04 -24.18
C GLU A 238 21.35 -10.41 -23.63
N SER A 239 22.00 -9.53 -24.42
CA SER A 239 23.10 -8.72 -23.91
C SER A 239 22.60 -7.68 -22.92
N GLU A 240 23.48 -7.18 -22.06
CA GLU A 240 23.10 -6.13 -21.08
C GLU A 240 22.65 -4.85 -21.79
N GLU A 241 23.31 -4.47 -22.85
CA GLU A 241 22.98 -3.29 -23.65
C GLU A 241 21.59 -3.43 -24.30
N GLN A 242 21.27 -4.61 -24.84
CA GLN A 242 19.94 -4.88 -25.41
C GLN A 242 18.86 -4.81 -24.35
N HIS A 243 19.13 -5.37 -23.15
CA HIS A 243 18.23 -5.34 -22.02
C HIS A 243 17.92 -3.91 -21.57
N ILE A 244 18.94 -3.06 -21.41
CA ILE A 244 18.78 -1.65 -21.06
C ILE A 244 18.01 -0.91 -22.15
N LYS A 245 18.37 -1.07 -23.42
CA LYS A 245 17.68 -0.42 -24.55
C LYS A 245 16.18 -0.76 -24.62
N GLN A 246 15.85 -2.02 -24.40
CA GLN A 246 14.45 -2.43 -24.38
C GLN A 246 13.71 -1.83 -23.20
N HIS A 247 14.34 -1.79 -22.01
CA HIS A 247 13.76 -1.12 -20.85
C HIS A 247 13.53 0.37 -21.10
N GLN A 248 14.50 1.05 -21.72
CA GLN A 248 14.35 2.46 -22.11
C GLN A 248 13.16 2.67 -23.05
N THR A 249 12.94 1.77 -23.99
CA THR A 249 11.77 1.83 -24.89
C THR A 249 10.45 1.75 -24.09
N TYR A 250 10.39 0.91 -23.08
CA TYR A 250 9.21 0.83 -22.19
C TYR A 250 9.01 2.10 -21.38
N VAL A 251 10.10 2.67 -20.84
CA VAL A 251 10.04 3.95 -20.12
C VAL A 251 9.54 5.07 -21.03
N HIS A 252 10.06 5.18 -22.25
CA HIS A 252 9.60 6.17 -23.24
C HIS A 252 8.10 6.03 -23.53
N ARG A 253 7.61 4.82 -23.71
CA ARG A 253 6.20 4.54 -23.96
C ARG A 253 5.31 4.99 -22.79
N VAL A 254 5.74 4.78 -21.54
CA VAL A 254 5.04 5.28 -20.35
C VAL A 254 5.05 6.80 -20.31
N LEU A 255 6.21 7.44 -20.54
CA LEU A 255 6.33 8.89 -20.53
C LEU A 255 5.47 9.56 -21.62
N MET A 256 5.43 9.01 -22.82
CA MET A 256 4.56 9.49 -23.91
C MET A 256 3.08 9.43 -23.50
N LYS A 257 2.61 8.32 -22.93
CA LYS A 257 1.22 8.20 -22.46
C LYS A 257 0.88 9.17 -21.34
N LEU A 258 1.84 9.45 -20.44
CA LEU A 258 1.67 10.48 -19.42
C LEU A 258 1.53 11.88 -20.06
N GLU A 259 2.34 12.19 -21.08
CA GLU A 259 2.23 13.46 -21.82
C GLU A 259 0.89 13.63 -22.54
N GLU A 260 0.42 12.58 -23.20
CA GLU A 260 -0.86 12.55 -23.93
C GLU A 260 -2.07 12.76 -23.01
N ASN A 261 -1.94 12.36 -21.74
CA ASN A 261 -3.01 12.46 -20.75
C ASN A 261 -2.80 13.61 -19.73
N ASP A 262 -1.88 14.53 -19.98
CA ASP A 262 -1.55 15.65 -19.10
C ASP A 262 -1.25 15.23 -17.65
N LEU A 263 -0.56 14.09 -17.48
CA LEU A 263 -0.11 13.58 -16.20
C LEU A 263 1.37 13.93 -16.00
N TYR A 264 1.70 14.51 -14.85
CA TYR A 264 3.02 15.03 -14.55
C TYR A 264 3.71 14.22 -13.45
N LEU A 265 5.04 14.16 -13.50
CA LEU A 265 5.86 13.40 -12.57
C LEU A 265 6.65 14.31 -11.63
N LYS A 266 7.00 13.79 -10.46
CA LYS A 266 7.95 14.42 -9.51
C LYS A 266 9.36 13.90 -9.81
N PRO A 267 10.23 14.70 -10.47
CA PRO A 267 11.57 14.24 -10.85
C PRO A 267 12.39 13.70 -9.69
N GLU A 268 12.27 14.36 -8.53
CA GLU A 268 13.00 14.02 -7.31
C GLU A 268 12.60 12.65 -6.69
N LYS A 269 11.46 12.12 -7.10
CA LYS A 269 10.97 10.81 -6.63
C LYS A 269 11.11 9.71 -7.67
N CYS A 270 11.35 10.06 -8.93
CA CYS A 270 11.58 9.10 -9.99
C CYS A 270 12.94 8.42 -9.83
N LYS A 271 13.00 7.14 -10.13
CA LYS A 271 14.23 6.36 -10.14
C LYS A 271 14.28 5.57 -11.44
N PHE A 272 15.29 5.82 -12.24
CA PHE A 272 15.46 5.19 -13.55
C PHE A 272 16.52 4.11 -13.49
N GLU A 273 16.27 2.99 -14.19
CA GLU A 273 17.27 1.94 -14.48
C GLU A 273 17.99 1.44 -13.23
N LYS A 274 17.23 0.98 -12.23
CA LYS A 274 17.76 0.43 -10.98
C LYS A 274 17.64 -1.08 -10.94
N GLU A 275 18.63 -1.75 -10.35
CA GLU A 275 18.57 -3.18 -10.06
C GLU A 275 17.71 -3.48 -8.83
N GLU A 276 17.46 -2.48 -8.01
CA GLU A 276 16.66 -2.57 -6.78
C GLU A 276 15.83 -1.31 -6.58
N ILE A 277 14.54 -1.47 -6.27
CA ILE A 277 13.62 -0.37 -6.02
C ILE A 277 12.88 -0.54 -4.69
N LYS A 278 12.47 0.58 -4.12
CA LYS A 278 11.47 0.60 -3.05
C LYS A 278 10.10 0.81 -3.68
N TYR A 279 9.25 -0.20 -3.58
CA TYR A 279 7.92 -0.18 -4.17
C TYR A 279 6.89 -0.73 -3.19
N LEU A 280 5.76 -0.07 -3.05
CA LEU A 280 4.66 -0.45 -2.12
C LEU A 280 5.14 -0.88 -0.72
N GLY A 281 6.15 -0.18 -0.20
CA GLY A 281 6.61 -0.38 1.17
C GLY A 281 7.67 -1.45 1.38
N VAL A 282 8.02 -2.22 0.36
CA VAL A 282 9.09 -3.22 0.36
C VAL A 282 10.23 -2.82 -0.57
N ILE A 283 11.35 -3.48 -0.44
CA ILE A 283 12.47 -3.39 -1.37
C ILE A 283 12.42 -4.63 -2.25
N VAL A 284 12.34 -4.41 -3.55
CA VAL A 284 12.29 -5.43 -4.60
C VAL A 284 13.57 -5.33 -5.41
N GLY A 285 14.28 -6.43 -5.57
CA GLY A 285 15.49 -6.53 -6.38
C GLY A 285 15.56 -7.88 -7.04
N LYS A 286 16.68 -8.17 -7.71
CA LYS A 286 16.88 -9.44 -8.41
C LYS A 286 16.70 -10.62 -7.44
N ASN A 287 15.63 -11.41 -7.64
CA ASN A 287 15.30 -12.61 -6.89
C ASN A 287 15.11 -12.43 -5.37
N HIS A 288 14.93 -11.20 -4.87
CA HIS A 288 14.72 -10.99 -3.45
C HIS A 288 13.66 -9.93 -3.14
N LEU A 289 13.01 -10.14 -2.01
CA LEU A 289 12.03 -9.23 -1.43
C LEU A 289 12.38 -9.01 0.04
N ARG A 290 12.50 -7.77 0.49
CA ARG A 290 12.86 -7.45 1.87
C ARG A 290 12.18 -6.19 2.39
N MET A 291 12.09 -6.08 3.71
CA MET A 291 11.64 -4.84 4.34
C MET A 291 12.71 -3.76 4.26
N SER A 292 12.29 -2.50 4.19
CA SER A 292 13.27 -1.39 4.19
C SER A 292 13.91 -1.23 5.58
N PRO A 293 15.23 -0.91 5.67
CA PRO A 293 15.95 -0.74 6.94
C PRO A 293 15.27 0.26 7.89
N LYS A 294 14.70 1.35 7.34
CA LYS A 294 13.98 2.34 8.14
C LYS A 294 12.72 1.79 8.81
N LYS A 295 12.01 0.88 8.15
CA LYS A 295 10.83 0.23 8.71
C LYS A 295 11.23 -0.78 9.77
N LEU A 296 12.32 -1.52 9.54
CA LEU A 296 12.90 -2.43 10.53
C LEU A 296 13.31 -1.67 11.79
N GLN A 297 14.00 -0.54 11.63
CA GLN A 297 14.37 0.33 12.76
C GLN A 297 13.12 0.85 13.50
N GLY A 298 12.08 1.27 12.76
CA GLY A 298 10.82 1.71 13.37
C GLY A 298 10.13 0.60 14.17
N VAL A 299 10.23 -0.65 13.78
CA VAL A 299 9.76 -1.80 14.58
C VAL A 299 10.65 -2.01 15.80
N ALA A 300 11.98 -1.98 15.61
CA ALA A 300 12.94 -2.14 16.70
C ALA A 300 12.75 -1.11 17.82
N ASP A 301 12.45 0.14 17.45
CA ASP A 301 12.26 1.25 18.39
C ASP A 301 10.82 1.38 18.89
N TRP A 302 9.89 0.52 18.45
CA TRP A 302 8.48 0.64 18.82
C TRP A 302 8.28 0.53 20.32
N PRO A 303 7.62 1.49 20.97
CA PRO A 303 7.42 1.47 22.43
C PRO A 303 6.45 0.36 22.84
N ILE A 304 6.56 -0.06 24.11
CA ILE A 304 5.61 -1.03 24.67
C ILE A 304 4.21 -0.41 24.69
N PRO A 305 3.19 -1.11 24.15
CA PRO A 305 1.81 -0.65 24.14
C PRO A 305 1.28 -0.39 25.56
N LYS A 306 0.59 0.75 25.75
CA LYS A 306 -0.04 1.13 27.01
C LYS A 306 -1.57 1.12 26.92
N THR A 307 -2.12 1.05 25.72
CA THR A 307 -3.56 1.06 25.46
C THR A 307 -3.92 0.04 24.35
N PRO A 308 -5.19 -0.40 24.26
CA PRO A 308 -5.64 -1.21 23.13
C PRO A 308 -5.38 -0.54 21.77
N THR A 309 -5.45 0.79 21.72
CA THR A 309 -5.18 1.56 20.50
C THR A 309 -3.73 1.41 20.07
N ASP A 310 -2.77 1.41 21.01
CA ASP A 310 -1.35 1.22 20.68
C ASP A 310 -1.10 -0.17 20.09
N ILE A 311 -1.84 -1.19 20.58
CA ILE A 311 -1.78 -2.55 20.02
C ILE A 311 -2.32 -2.55 18.58
N TRP A 312 -3.45 -1.87 18.32
CA TRP A 312 -3.98 -1.76 16.96
C TRP A 312 -2.96 -1.14 16.00
N TRP A 313 -2.25 -0.12 16.44
CA TRP A 313 -1.22 0.53 15.63
C TRP A 313 -0.06 -0.43 15.34
N PHE A 314 0.42 -1.12 16.37
CA PHE A 314 1.53 -2.07 16.22
C PHE A 314 1.14 -3.26 15.34
N LEU A 315 0.00 -3.92 15.63
CA LEU A 315 -0.47 -5.07 14.85
C LEU A 315 -0.92 -4.68 13.44
N GLY A 316 -1.48 -3.48 13.25
CA GLY A 316 -1.80 -2.96 11.93
C GLY A 316 -0.56 -2.75 11.07
N PHE A 317 0.53 -2.26 11.68
CA PHE A 317 1.80 -2.12 10.99
C PHE A 317 2.44 -3.47 10.70
N THR A 318 2.60 -4.33 11.71
CA THR A 318 3.28 -5.63 11.57
C THR A 318 2.45 -6.62 10.74
N GLY A 319 1.13 -6.52 10.78
CA GLY A 319 0.22 -7.35 9.98
C GLY A 319 0.35 -7.15 8.47
N TYR A 320 0.75 -5.95 8.03
CA TYR A 320 1.08 -5.71 6.63
C TYR A 320 2.28 -6.54 6.15
N TYR A 321 3.20 -6.87 7.05
CA TYR A 321 4.42 -7.64 6.79
C TYR A 321 4.34 -9.07 7.32
N CYS A 322 3.13 -9.57 7.64
CA CYS A 322 2.95 -10.89 8.25
C CYS A 322 3.52 -12.03 7.40
N TYR A 323 3.58 -11.85 6.06
CA TYR A 323 4.16 -12.84 5.14
C TYR A 323 5.69 -12.95 5.22
N PHE A 324 6.35 -12.08 6.02
CA PHE A 324 7.77 -12.23 6.38
C PHE A 324 7.96 -13.01 7.70
N VAL A 325 6.90 -13.31 8.45
CA VAL A 325 7.01 -13.85 9.82
C VAL A 325 6.32 -15.20 9.91
N LEU A 326 7.10 -16.20 10.27
CA LEU A 326 6.55 -17.54 10.54
C LEU A 326 5.62 -17.50 11.76
N ASN A 327 4.47 -18.17 11.67
CA ASN A 327 3.47 -18.27 12.73
C ASN A 327 3.00 -16.93 13.30
N TYR A 328 2.98 -15.87 12.47
CA TYR A 328 2.59 -14.52 12.87
C TYR A 328 1.28 -14.49 13.68
N SER A 329 0.24 -15.19 13.21
CA SER A 329 -1.08 -15.18 13.86
C SER A 329 -1.05 -15.72 15.27
N SER A 330 -0.27 -16.78 15.54
CA SER A 330 -0.12 -17.38 16.86
C SER A 330 0.65 -16.44 17.80
N ILE A 331 1.73 -15.83 17.31
CA ILE A 331 2.54 -14.88 18.10
C ILE A 331 1.75 -13.60 18.40
N ALA A 332 0.98 -13.08 17.42
CA ALA A 332 0.21 -11.84 17.56
C ALA A 332 -1.03 -11.98 18.46
N ARG A 333 -1.48 -13.20 18.74
CA ARG A 333 -2.74 -13.46 19.45
C ARG A 333 -2.82 -12.88 20.87
N PRO A 334 -1.83 -13.06 21.78
CA PRO A 334 -1.93 -12.53 23.14
C PRO A 334 -2.13 -11.00 23.20
N PRO A 335 -1.41 -10.15 22.46
CA PRO A 335 -1.72 -8.74 22.41
C PRO A 335 -3.04 -8.44 21.67
N LEU A 336 -3.39 -9.18 20.61
CA LEU A 336 -4.65 -8.97 19.87
C LEU A 336 -5.88 -9.20 20.75
N ASP A 337 -5.85 -10.18 21.63
CA ASP A 337 -6.97 -10.46 22.54
C ASP A 337 -7.29 -9.28 23.46
N LEU A 338 -6.33 -8.45 23.83
CA LEU A 338 -6.53 -7.22 24.61
C LEU A 338 -7.28 -6.10 23.83
N THR A 339 -7.44 -6.24 22.53
CA THR A 339 -8.20 -5.26 21.71
C THR A 339 -9.70 -5.55 21.70
N LYS A 340 -10.13 -6.71 22.22
CA LYS A 340 -11.55 -7.08 22.29
C LYS A 340 -12.25 -6.25 23.34
N LYS A 341 -13.45 -5.76 23.05
CA LYS A 341 -14.26 -4.93 23.99
C LYS A 341 -14.57 -5.60 25.31
N THR A 342 -14.62 -6.93 25.34
CA THR A 342 -14.95 -7.74 26.50
C THR A 342 -13.74 -8.09 27.37
N THR A 343 -12.53 -7.83 26.91
CA THR A 343 -11.29 -8.20 27.61
C THR A 343 -10.78 -7.00 28.41
N PRO A 344 -10.66 -7.10 29.76
CA PRO A 344 -10.07 -6.02 30.54
C PRO A 344 -8.58 -5.85 30.16
N TRP A 345 -8.13 -4.59 30.21
CA TRP A 345 -6.74 -4.27 29.91
C TRP A 345 -5.80 -4.84 30.97
N HIS A 346 -4.98 -5.81 30.61
CA HIS A 346 -3.92 -6.36 31.43
C HIS A 346 -2.70 -6.70 30.58
N TRP A 347 -1.67 -5.85 30.64
CA TRP A 347 -0.40 -6.09 29.94
C TRP A 347 0.52 -6.93 30.81
N GLY A 348 0.50 -8.26 30.64
CA GLY A 348 1.29 -9.22 31.40
C GLY A 348 2.50 -9.77 30.63
N GLU A 349 3.13 -10.79 31.20
CA GLU A 349 4.33 -11.41 30.62
C GLU A 349 4.09 -12.05 29.24
N TRP A 350 2.91 -12.65 29.04
CA TRP A 350 2.55 -13.28 27.77
C TRP A 350 2.48 -12.25 26.62
N GLN A 351 1.88 -11.10 26.87
CA GLN A 351 1.77 -10.02 25.91
C GLN A 351 3.15 -9.41 25.62
N LEU A 352 3.95 -9.22 26.65
CA LEU A 352 5.31 -8.70 26.53
C LEU A 352 6.21 -9.67 25.74
N LYS A 353 6.12 -10.98 26.00
CA LYS A 353 6.85 -12.02 25.27
C LYS A 353 6.45 -12.01 23.80
N ALA A 354 5.16 -12.02 23.48
CA ALA A 354 4.64 -11.97 22.12
C ALA A 354 5.09 -10.70 21.37
N PHE A 355 5.02 -9.54 22.02
CA PHE A 355 5.48 -8.28 21.46
C PHE A 355 6.99 -8.30 21.14
N LYS A 356 7.82 -8.79 22.05
CA LYS A 356 9.27 -8.93 21.83
C LYS A 356 9.57 -9.92 20.71
N GLU A 357 8.87 -11.06 20.70
CA GLU A 357 9.02 -12.10 19.68
C GLU A 357 8.71 -11.56 18.28
N LEU A 358 7.57 -10.85 18.11
CA LEU A 358 7.23 -10.21 16.82
C LEU A 358 8.32 -9.22 16.37
N LYS A 359 8.85 -8.40 17.29
CA LYS A 359 9.96 -7.48 16.99
C LYS A 359 11.20 -8.24 16.53
N THR A 360 11.57 -9.29 17.24
CA THR A 360 12.75 -10.12 16.92
C THR A 360 12.58 -10.79 15.55
N GLN A 361 11.44 -11.43 15.30
CA GLN A 361 11.15 -12.09 14.03
C GLN A 361 11.17 -11.13 12.87
N MET A 362 10.57 -9.95 13.01
CA MET A 362 10.59 -8.94 11.95
C MET A 362 11.98 -8.34 11.70
N CYS A 363 12.78 -8.18 12.76
CA CYS A 363 14.13 -7.60 12.66
C CYS A 363 15.19 -8.64 12.25
N SER A 364 14.88 -9.92 12.27
CA SER A 364 15.83 -11.00 11.92
C SER A 364 16.16 -11.09 10.41
N SER A 365 15.87 -10.05 9.64
CA SER A 365 16.28 -9.88 8.24
C SER A 365 15.89 -11.05 7.32
N LEU A 366 14.66 -11.55 7.44
CA LEU A 366 14.18 -12.54 6.51
C LEU A 366 14.08 -11.93 5.11
N VAL A 367 14.99 -12.34 4.26
CA VAL A 367 14.94 -12.08 2.82
C VAL A 367 14.10 -13.18 2.22
N LEU A 368 12.95 -12.84 1.68
CA LEU A 368 12.13 -13.78 0.93
C LEU A 368 12.67 -13.88 -0.49
N THR A 369 12.66 -15.09 -1.02
CA THR A 369 12.94 -15.33 -2.42
C THR A 369 11.70 -15.01 -3.25
N GLN A 370 11.88 -14.37 -4.38
CA GLN A 370 10.78 -14.16 -5.31
C GLN A 370 10.37 -15.48 -5.96
N PRO A 371 9.07 -15.73 -6.21
CA PRO A 371 8.59 -16.96 -6.80
C PRO A 371 9.09 -17.14 -8.25
N ASN A 372 9.60 -18.31 -8.55
CA ASN A 372 9.94 -18.74 -9.91
C ASN A 372 8.95 -19.83 -10.36
N PHE A 373 8.00 -19.48 -11.23
CA PHE A 373 6.92 -20.38 -11.66
C PHE A 373 7.38 -21.55 -12.56
N ASN A 374 8.65 -21.60 -12.94
CA ASN A 374 9.26 -22.72 -13.65
C ASN A 374 9.95 -23.73 -12.71
N LYS A 375 10.02 -23.44 -11.40
CA LYS A 375 10.56 -24.31 -10.35
C LYS A 375 9.44 -24.89 -9.51
N TRP A 376 9.72 -26.04 -8.89
CA TRP A 376 8.81 -26.67 -7.93
C TRP A 376 8.63 -25.80 -6.69
N PHE A 377 7.40 -25.73 -6.21
CA PHE A 377 7.12 -25.20 -4.87
C PHE A 377 7.02 -26.34 -3.87
N ILE A 378 7.50 -26.06 -2.67
CA ILE A 378 7.37 -26.94 -1.51
C ILE A 378 6.54 -26.20 -0.49
N LEU A 379 5.39 -26.77 -0.18
CA LEU A 379 4.45 -26.28 0.81
C LEU A 379 4.65 -27.07 2.10
N GLN A 380 5.19 -26.44 3.14
CA GLN A 380 5.32 -26.99 4.47
C GLN A 380 4.20 -26.46 5.33
N VAL A 381 3.45 -27.33 6.00
CA VAL A 381 2.31 -26.96 6.83
C VAL A 381 2.44 -27.63 8.19
N ASP A 382 2.08 -26.87 9.22
CA ASP A 382 2.03 -27.33 10.62
C ASP A 382 0.79 -26.74 11.28
N ALA A 383 0.09 -27.52 12.09
CA ALA A 383 -1.07 -27.09 12.84
C ALA A 383 -0.93 -27.37 14.34
N SER A 384 -1.49 -26.48 15.14
CA SER A 384 -1.54 -26.59 16.59
C SER A 384 -2.92 -26.20 17.10
N ALA A 385 -3.21 -26.49 18.36
CA ALA A 385 -4.46 -26.07 19.00
C ALA A 385 -4.74 -24.56 18.93
N TYR A 386 -3.74 -23.74 18.62
CA TYR A 386 -3.86 -22.28 18.57
C TYR A 386 -4.08 -21.73 17.15
N GLY A 387 -3.77 -22.51 16.11
CA GLY A 387 -3.87 -22.11 14.73
C GLY A 387 -2.91 -22.89 13.85
N MET A 388 -2.78 -22.44 12.62
CA MET A 388 -1.91 -23.04 11.61
C MET A 388 -0.79 -22.10 11.19
N GLY A 389 0.34 -22.69 10.80
CA GLY A 389 1.44 -22.05 10.10
C GLY A 389 1.76 -22.78 8.81
N ALA A 390 2.19 -22.04 7.80
CA ALA A 390 2.61 -22.62 6.54
C ALA A 390 3.76 -21.81 5.93
N ILE A 391 4.65 -22.51 5.22
CA ILE A 391 5.78 -21.95 4.50
C ILE A 391 5.70 -22.39 3.04
N LEU A 392 5.72 -21.44 2.13
CA LEU A 392 5.92 -21.71 0.71
C LEU A 392 7.38 -21.49 0.38
N SER A 393 8.08 -22.52 -0.08
CA SER A 393 9.51 -22.49 -0.37
C SER A 393 9.82 -22.99 -1.77
N GLN A 394 11.00 -22.65 -2.26
CA GLN A 394 11.59 -23.20 -3.49
C GLN A 394 13.06 -23.54 -3.28
N GLU A 395 13.59 -24.47 -4.07
CA GLU A 395 15.01 -24.78 -4.09
C GLU A 395 15.83 -23.60 -4.61
N GLY A 396 16.93 -23.29 -3.94
CA GLY A 396 17.90 -22.28 -4.37
C GLY A 396 18.57 -22.65 -5.69
N ASP A 397 19.14 -21.65 -6.37
CA ASP A 397 19.96 -21.91 -7.54
C ASP A 397 21.31 -22.54 -7.11
N PRO A 398 21.72 -23.64 -7.74
CA PRO A 398 22.98 -24.32 -7.39
C PRO A 398 24.24 -23.48 -7.64
N THR A 399 24.13 -22.34 -8.30
CA THR A 399 25.24 -21.44 -8.64
C THR A 399 25.79 -20.66 -7.45
N ASN A 400 25.13 -20.64 -6.30
CA ASN A 400 25.59 -19.95 -5.09
C ASN A 400 26.23 -20.89 -4.05
N LEU A 401 26.52 -22.13 -4.43
CA LEU A 401 27.11 -23.10 -3.53
C LEU A 401 28.62 -23.25 -3.81
N THR A 402 29.43 -23.11 -2.77
CA THR A 402 30.79 -23.57 -2.76
C THR A 402 30.89 -25.06 -3.16
N PRO A 403 31.91 -25.51 -3.93
CA PRO A 403 31.93 -26.81 -4.61
C PRO A 403 32.15 -28.04 -3.71
N THR A 404 31.63 -28.06 -2.50
CA THR A 404 31.79 -29.14 -1.51
C THR A 404 30.48 -29.87 -1.16
N LEU A 405 29.53 -30.00 -2.11
CA LEU A 405 28.30 -30.71 -1.85
C LEU A 405 28.38 -32.16 -2.34
N THR A 406 28.54 -33.06 -1.37
CA THR A 406 28.33 -34.51 -1.54
C THR A 406 26.83 -34.81 -1.80
N LEU A 407 26.54 -35.82 -2.58
CA LEU A 407 25.24 -36.30 -3.10
C LEU A 407 24.11 -36.53 -2.06
N TRP A 408 24.27 -36.16 -0.79
CA TRP A 408 23.35 -36.43 0.31
C TRP A 408 22.89 -35.20 1.11
N THR A 409 23.18 -33.99 0.67
CA THR A 409 22.72 -32.77 1.36
C THR A 409 21.27 -32.46 0.97
N LYS A 410 20.40 -32.24 1.96
CA LYS A 410 19.03 -31.74 1.76
C LYS A 410 19.08 -30.48 0.92
N PRO A 411 18.19 -30.32 -0.07
CA PRO A 411 18.14 -29.09 -0.88
C PRO A 411 17.98 -27.89 0.03
N MET A 412 18.75 -26.83 -0.23
CA MET A 412 18.62 -25.58 0.52
C MET A 412 17.33 -24.90 0.07
N LEU A 413 16.32 -24.91 0.92
CA LEU A 413 15.03 -24.29 0.67
C LEU A 413 15.08 -22.81 1.03
N HIS A 414 14.64 -21.98 0.11
CA HIS A 414 14.47 -20.56 0.32
C HIS A 414 12.98 -20.22 0.46
N PRO A 415 12.57 -19.53 1.54
CA PRO A 415 11.19 -19.17 1.75
C PRO A 415 10.77 -18.09 0.73
N VAL A 416 9.62 -18.32 0.11
CA VAL A 416 8.94 -17.37 -0.78
C VAL A 416 7.91 -16.55 0.01
N ALA A 417 7.14 -17.21 0.89
CA ALA A 417 6.16 -16.55 1.74
C ALA A 417 5.83 -17.40 2.95
N TYR A 418 5.46 -16.74 4.04
CA TYR A 418 4.85 -17.37 5.22
C TYR A 418 3.35 -17.07 5.25
N TYR A 419 2.59 -18.00 5.78
CA TYR A 419 1.17 -17.81 6.04
C TYR A 419 0.82 -18.38 7.39
N SER A 420 -0.06 -17.73 8.12
CA SER A 420 -0.60 -18.24 9.38
C SER A 420 -2.03 -17.76 9.57
N ALA A 421 -2.85 -18.60 10.17
CA ALA A 421 -4.23 -18.28 10.51
C ALA A 421 -4.61 -18.90 11.85
N THR A 422 -5.48 -18.21 12.59
CA THR A 422 -6.11 -18.78 13.77
C THR A 422 -7.34 -19.58 13.37
N PHE A 423 -7.65 -20.63 14.13
CA PHE A 423 -8.88 -21.37 13.95
C PHE A 423 -10.09 -20.61 14.52
N THR A 424 -11.21 -20.75 13.87
CA THR A 424 -12.51 -20.28 14.38
C THR A 424 -12.97 -21.15 15.56
N ALA A 425 -13.95 -20.69 16.33
CA ALA A 425 -14.50 -21.45 17.45
C ALA A 425 -15.05 -22.82 17.03
N THR A 426 -15.58 -22.95 15.83
CA THR A 426 -16.06 -24.22 15.26
C THR A 426 -14.90 -25.16 14.90
N GLU A 427 -13.85 -24.61 14.27
CA GLU A 427 -12.68 -25.37 13.84
C GLU A 427 -11.83 -25.85 15.05
N TRP A 428 -11.94 -25.23 16.20
CA TRP A 428 -11.30 -25.71 17.43
C TRP A 428 -11.85 -27.05 17.95
N ASN A 429 -13.07 -27.41 17.54
CA ASN A 429 -13.67 -28.69 17.92
C ASN A 429 -13.20 -29.86 17.04
N TYR A 430 -12.39 -29.60 16.05
CA TYR A 430 -11.81 -30.61 15.17
C TYR A 430 -10.71 -31.37 15.92
N ASN A 431 -10.44 -32.60 15.50
CA ASN A 431 -9.31 -33.37 15.99
C ASN A 431 -8.00 -32.96 15.28
N ILE A 432 -6.86 -33.43 15.75
CA ILE A 432 -5.53 -33.08 15.24
C ILE A 432 -5.40 -33.35 13.74
N TYR A 433 -5.89 -34.49 13.27
CA TYR A 433 -5.87 -34.86 11.86
C TYR A 433 -6.67 -33.86 10.99
N GLU A 434 -7.84 -33.45 11.47
CA GLU A 434 -8.69 -32.48 10.78
C GLU A 434 -8.07 -31.09 10.78
N TRP A 435 -7.34 -30.68 11.84
CA TRP A 435 -6.59 -29.44 11.87
C TRP A 435 -5.48 -29.42 10.83
N GLU A 436 -4.71 -30.50 10.70
CA GLU A 436 -3.65 -30.63 9.70
C GLU A 436 -4.22 -30.54 8.27
N LEU A 437 -5.28 -31.29 7.99
CA LEU A 437 -5.93 -31.25 6.70
C LEU A 437 -6.51 -29.85 6.39
N LEU A 438 -7.17 -29.23 7.38
CA LEU A 438 -7.70 -27.88 7.26
C LEU A 438 -6.59 -26.87 7.00
N ALA A 439 -5.44 -27.02 7.66
CA ALA A 439 -4.27 -26.15 7.46
C ALA A 439 -3.75 -26.26 6.02
N ILE A 440 -3.63 -27.46 5.47
CA ILE A 440 -3.28 -27.67 4.07
C ILE A 440 -4.29 -26.97 3.15
N MET A 441 -5.59 -27.20 3.38
CA MET A 441 -6.65 -26.57 2.55
C MET A 441 -6.62 -25.04 2.59
N LYS A 442 -6.43 -24.46 3.78
CA LYS A 442 -6.31 -23.00 3.94
C LYS A 442 -5.05 -22.44 3.25
N ALA A 443 -3.92 -23.13 3.36
CA ALA A 443 -2.68 -22.74 2.72
C ALA A 443 -2.81 -22.81 1.18
N LEU A 444 -3.39 -23.86 0.64
CA LEU A 444 -3.67 -24.01 -0.79
C LEU A 444 -4.62 -22.92 -1.31
N ALA A 445 -5.67 -22.63 -0.56
CA ALA A 445 -6.60 -21.55 -0.91
C ALA A 445 -5.91 -20.18 -0.90
N HIS A 446 -5.06 -19.92 0.10
CA HIS A 446 -4.31 -18.67 0.23
C HIS A 446 -3.30 -18.48 -0.90
N TRP A 447 -2.54 -19.52 -1.23
CA TRP A 447 -1.53 -19.48 -2.29
C TRP A 447 -2.02 -19.94 -3.66
N ARG A 448 -3.34 -20.06 -3.85
CA ARG A 448 -3.93 -20.37 -5.17
C ARG A 448 -3.37 -19.48 -6.29
N PRO A 449 -3.15 -18.15 -6.10
CA PRO A 449 -2.54 -17.32 -7.14
C PRO A 449 -1.12 -17.74 -7.52
N TYR A 450 -0.34 -18.33 -6.63
CA TYR A 450 1.00 -18.86 -6.91
C TYR A 450 0.93 -20.24 -7.55
N LEU A 451 0.16 -21.14 -6.94
CA LEU A 451 0.10 -22.55 -7.32
C LEU A 451 -0.69 -22.78 -8.62
N GLY A 452 -1.64 -21.89 -8.96
CA GLY A 452 -2.48 -22.01 -10.16
C GLY A 452 -1.77 -21.60 -11.47
N TRP A 453 -0.63 -20.90 -11.40
CA TRP A 453 0.13 -20.45 -12.58
C TRP A 453 1.34 -21.34 -12.88
N MET A 454 1.54 -22.37 -12.09
CA MET A 454 2.69 -23.28 -12.24
C MET A 454 2.59 -24.14 -13.49
N LYS A 455 3.73 -24.32 -14.14
CA LYS A 455 3.92 -25.30 -15.25
C LYS A 455 4.35 -26.68 -14.73
N VAL A 456 4.72 -26.79 -13.46
CA VAL A 456 5.23 -27.99 -12.79
C VAL A 456 4.40 -28.28 -11.54
N SER A 457 4.42 -29.51 -11.05
CA SER A 457 3.72 -29.90 -9.83
C SER A 457 4.36 -29.25 -8.60
N PHE A 458 3.65 -29.20 -7.47
CA PHE A 458 4.20 -28.79 -6.18
C PHE A 458 4.16 -29.96 -5.18
N ILE A 459 4.95 -29.87 -4.13
CA ILE A 459 5.08 -30.90 -3.09
C ILE A 459 4.51 -30.34 -1.80
N ILE A 460 3.73 -31.14 -1.09
CA ILE A 460 3.25 -30.80 0.26
C ILE A 460 4.04 -31.65 1.26
N TRP A 461 4.65 -31.00 2.24
CA TRP A 461 5.27 -31.64 3.38
C TRP A 461 4.42 -31.43 4.64
N THR A 462 4.01 -32.52 5.26
CA THR A 462 3.34 -32.57 6.55
C THR A 462 4.04 -33.58 7.45
N ASP A 463 4.03 -33.35 8.74
CA ASP A 463 4.55 -34.27 9.74
C ASP A 463 3.53 -35.36 10.17
N HIS A 464 2.26 -35.19 9.75
CA HIS A 464 1.19 -36.12 10.12
C HIS A 464 1.20 -37.37 9.23
N ALA A 465 1.54 -38.52 9.82
CA ALA A 465 1.70 -39.80 9.09
C ALA A 465 0.49 -40.22 8.25
N ASN A 466 -0.73 -39.92 8.69
CA ASN A 466 -1.97 -40.29 7.96
C ASN A 466 -2.25 -39.43 6.73
N LEU A 467 -1.46 -38.37 6.47
CA LEU A 467 -1.59 -37.49 5.31
C LEU A 467 -0.46 -37.70 4.29
N GLN A 468 0.38 -38.71 4.48
CA GLN A 468 1.55 -38.99 3.63
C GLN A 468 1.25 -39.98 2.48
N TYR A 469 0.00 -40.15 2.07
CA TYR A 469 -0.42 -41.08 1.01
C TYR A 469 -0.92 -40.35 -0.21
#